data_57c83ef150033000b4ef41987abba313
#
_entry.id   57c83ef150033000b4ef41987abba313
#
_cell.length_a   1.000
_cell.length_b   1.000
_cell.length_c   1.000
_cell.angle_alpha   90.00
_cell.angle_beta   90.00
_cell.angle_gamma   90.00
#
_symmetry.space_group_name_H-M   'P 1'
#
loop_
_entity.id
_entity.type
_entity.pdbx_description
1 polymer ?
#
loop_
_entity_poly.entity_id
_entity_poly.type
_entity_poly.pdbx_seq_one_letter_code
_entity_poly.pdbx_strand_id
1 'polypeptide(L)'
;MKCHIYGYWESGQPSSSSDALLYKLIEEACGECIEFTTSLKDAELVILMPYLSSKIRRWALAQLYFRKNKEATYLLNAIFRIKSHQKVLAVTYENLDHRSWYWFGKLIRQLNIPRLTFWPDVIDSGGCRFPYWWNFVRFENYILSENAYERYGVPLELDRLLSPLDIPNQRIDAVCVLTRHLRWPRDQQLQSLEKNYQVDVYQHGTNRQWDKTKFELLQKYKYAFAAENSIGYGYETEKLPEAWMAGCIPVGHELNPFSDFRKELNQENDRVDDSCFANFGMLNNTPNLTKVVSYISERVFKP
;
A
#
# COMPACT_ATOMS: atom_id res chain seq x y z
N MET A 1 21.85 2.39 13.82
CA MET A 1 20.69 1.94 14.65
C MET A 1 20.29 0.52 14.27
N LYS A 2 20.13 -0.37 15.25
CA LYS A 2 19.67 -1.74 15.00
C LYS A 2 18.16 -1.81 14.89
N CYS A 3 17.66 -2.37 13.80
CA CYS A 3 16.25 -2.46 13.48
C CYS A 3 15.79 -3.93 13.37
N HIS A 4 14.65 -4.28 13.97
CA HIS A 4 14.02 -5.58 13.87
C HIS A 4 12.62 -5.44 13.25
N ILE A 5 12.34 -6.25 12.21
CA ILE A 5 11.00 -6.31 11.61
C ILE A 5 10.21 -7.45 12.25
N TYR A 6 9.15 -7.11 12.95
CA TYR A 6 8.30 -8.06 13.63
C TYR A 6 6.99 -8.28 12.87
N GLY A 7 6.72 -9.52 12.51
CA GLY A 7 5.48 -9.87 11.79
C GLY A 7 5.58 -9.70 10.28
N TYR A 8 6.74 -9.90 9.70
CA TYR A 8 6.96 -10.03 8.27
C TYR A 8 6.97 -11.51 7.85
N TRP A 9 6.80 -11.80 6.54
CA TRP A 9 6.72 -13.16 6.01
C TRP A 9 7.96 -14.01 6.29
N GLU A 10 9.12 -13.38 6.45
CA GLU A 10 10.38 -14.01 6.77
C GLU A 10 11.00 -13.36 8.01
N SER A 11 11.50 -14.19 8.90
CA SER A 11 11.97 -13.81 10.24
C SER A 11 13.02 -12.68 10.24
N GLY A 12 12.59 -11.47 10.55
CA GLY A 12 13.46 -10.40 11.05
C GLY A 12 14.30 -9.65 10.02
N GLN A 13 14.30 -10.05 8.76
CA GLN A 13 15.01 -9.34 7.69
C GLN A 13 14.04 -8.87 6.59
N PRO A 14 14.34 -7.76 5.91
CA PRO A 14 13.58 -7.36 4.74
C PRO A 14 13.73 -8.42 3.65
N SER A 15 12.64 -9.10 3.32
CA SER A 15 12.64 -10.17 2.31
C SER A 15 12.75 -9.65 0.89
N SER A 16 12.62 -8.34 0.68
CA SER A 16 12.64 -7.75 -0.65
C SER A 16 13.12 -6.30 -0.64
N SER A 17 13.72 -5.92 -1.76
CA SER A 17 13.97 -4.54 -2.15
C SER A 17 12.71 -3.65 -2.16
N SER A 18 11.50 -4.23 -2.10
CA SER A 18 10.24 -3.51 -2.21
C SER A 18 9.93 -2.51 -1.08
N ASP A 19 10.64 -2.59 0.05
CA ASP A 19 10.49 -1.64 1.16
C ASP A 19 11.67 -0.66 1.27
N ALA A 20 12.53 -0.62 0.25
CA ALA A 20 13.75 0.18 0.28
C ALA A 20 13.48 1.68 0.53
N LEU A 21 12.40 2.23 -0.06
CA LEU A 21 12.01 3.62 0.20
C LEU A 21 11.67 3.84 1.67
N LEU A 22 10.85 2.96 2.26
CA LEU A 22 10.50 3.04 3.69
C LEU A 22 11.75 3.12 4.56
N TYR A 23 12.74 2.27 4.31
CA TYR A 23 13.97 2.25 5.11
C TYR A 23 14.78 3.53 4.94
N LYS A 24 14.86 4.08 3.73
CA LYS A 24 15.51 5.38 3.48
C LYS A 24 14.82 6.51 4.22
N LEU A 25 13.50 6.54 4.27
CA LEU A 25 12.75 7.54 5.03
C LEU A 25 12.98 7.41 6.54
N ILE A 26 13.14 6.20 7.05
CA ILE A 26 13.47 5.98 8.46
C ILE A 26 14.91 6.42 8.75
N GLU A 27 15.87 6.09 7.88
CA GLU A 27 17.27 6.55 8.00
C GLU A 27 17.37 8.07 8.03
N GLU A 28 16.65 8.75 7.14
CA GLU A 28 16.60 10.21 7.12
C GLU A 28 15.97 10.77 8.41
N ALA A 29 14.87 10.16 8.88
CA ALA A 29 14.19 10.62 10.09
C ALA A 29 15.00 10.45 11.37
N CYS A 30 15.84 9.41 11.46
CA CYS A 30 16.71 9.16 12.63
C CYS A 30 18.11 9.78 12.50
N GLY A 31 18.53 10.14 11.30
CA GLY A 31 19.86 10.73 11.02
C GLY A 31 21.01 9.71 11.01
N GLU A 32 20.72 8.41 10.94
CA GLU A 32 21.72 7.33 10.93
C GLU A 32 21.29 6.14 10.08
N CYS A 33 22.26 5.34 9.61
CA CYS A 33 21.95 4.13 8.84
C CYS A 33 21.30 3.05 9.71
N ILE A 34 20.41 2.27 9.08
CA ILE A 34 19.73 1.12 9.69
C ILE A 34 20.52 -0.16 9.42
N GLU A 35 20.77 -0.92 10.48
CA GLU A 35 21.28 -2.29 10.43
C GLU A 35 20.18 -3.25 10.87
N PHE A 36 19.79 -4.18 9.98
CA PHE A 36 18.76 -5.15 10.32
C PHE A 36 19.29 -6.26 11.23
N THR A 37 18.51 -6.61 12.26
CA THR A 37 18.83 -7.71 13.17
C THR A 37 17.68 -8.69 13.30
N THR A 38 18.00 -9.98 13.37
CA THR A 38 17.03 -11.03 13.69
C THR A 38 16.70 -11.08 15.18
N SER A 39 17.52 -10.46 16.02
CA SER A 39 17.36 -10.45 17.48
C SER A 39 16.49 -9.26 17.91
N LEU A 40 15.25 -9.51 18.27
CA LEU A 40 14.38 -8.50 18.87
C LEU A 40 15.00 -7.86 20.13
N LYS A 41 15.77 -8.62 20.89
CA LYS A 41 16.39 -8.15 22.14
C LYS A 41 17.43 -7.07 21.91
N ASP A 42 18.11 -7.12 20.75
CA ASP A 42 19.22 -6.23 20.40
C ASP A 42 18.76 -5.05 19.55
N ALA A 43 17.49 -5.02 19.15
CA ALA A 43 16.93 -3.95 18.35
C ALA A 43 16.69 -2.68 19.17
N GLU A 44 16.98 -1.54 18.58
CA GLU A 44 16.66 -0.20 19.09
C GLU A 44 15.32 0.28 18.51
N LEU A 45 15.04 -0.09 17.24
CA LEU A 45 13.77 0.15 16.56
C LEU A 45 13.11 -1.19 16.21
N VAL A 46 11.81 -1.29 16.48
CA VAL A 46 10.97 -2.40 16.07
C VAL A 46 9.94 -1.90 15.07
N ILE A 47 10.00 -2.39 13.82
CA ILE A 47 8.95 -2.20 12.83
C ILE A 47 7.92 -3.30 13.02
N LEU A 48 6.71 -2.93 13.40
CA LEU A 48 5.63 -3.86 13.68
C LEU A 48 4.69 -3.97 12.46
N MET A 49 4.59 -5.16 11.89
CA MET A 49 3.73 -5.46 10.73
C MET A 49 2.61 -6.44 11.06
N PRO A 50 1.51 -6.48 10.27
CA PRO A 50 0.32 -7.27 10.60
C PRO A 50 0.44 -8.78 10.37
N TYR A 51 1.49 -9.26 9.72
CA TYR A 51 1.63 -10.66 9.26
C TYR A 51 2.04 -11.60 10.39
N LEU A 52 1.27 -11.60 11.46
CA LEU A 52 1.53 -12.39 12.66
C LEU A 52 0.78 -13.72 12.64
N SER A 53 1.35 -14.73 13.30
CA SER A 53 0.67 -16.02 13.45
C SER A 53 -0.69 -15.89 14.14
N SER A 54 -1.61 -16.79 13.83
CA SER A 54 -2.95 -16.80 14.44
C SER A 54 -2.91 -16.92 15.97
N LYS A 55 -1.86 -17.55 16.53
CA LYS A 55 -1.64 -17.66 17.97
C LYS A 55 -1.32 -16.28 18.59
N ILE A 56 -0.39 -15.53 18.00
CA ILE A 56 -0.04 -14.17 18.47
C ILE A 56 -1.22 -13.24 18.31
N ARG A 57 -1.93 -13.30 17.18
CA ARG A 57 -3.14 -12.51 16.94
C ARG A 57 -4.20 -12.74 18.04
N ARG A 58 -4.51 -14.00 18.35
CA ARG A 58 -5.50 -14.32 19.40
C ARG A 58 -5.03 -13.85 20.77
N TRP A 59 -3.74 -14.01 21.06
CA TRP A 59 -3.15 -13.53 22.31
C TRP A 59 -3.23 -11.99 22.42
N ALA A 60 -2.89 -11.27 21.37
CA ALA A 60 -2.99 -9.81 21.32
C ALA A 60 -4.41 -9.32 21.59
N LEU A 61 -5.41 -9.90 20.92
CA LEU A 61 -6.81 -9.56 21.14
C LEU A 61 -7.26 -9.84 22.57
N ALA A 62 -6.86 -10.96 23.17
CA ALA A 62 -7.16 -11.27 24.54
C ALA A 62 -6.55 -10.24 25.51
N GLN A 63 -5.27 -9.88 25.33
CA GLN A 63 -4.62 -8.87 26.15
C GLN A 63 -5.31 -7.48 26.05
N LEU A 64 -5.69 -7.07 24.85
CA LEU A 64 -6.44 -5.82 24.64
C LEU A 64 -7.81 -5.84 25.33
N TYR A 65 -8.49 -6.97 25.31
CA TYR A 65 -9.80 -7.11 25.96
C TYR A 65 -9.70 -7.09 27.47
N PHE A 66 -8.80 -7.89 28.05
CA PHE A 66 -8.71 -8.04 29.52
C PHE A 66 -7.92 -6.95 30.23
N ARG A 67 -7.12 -6.16 29.50
CA ARG A 67 -6.17 -5.20 30.07
C ARG A 67 -6.35 -3.79 29.50
N LYS A 68 -7.58 -3.37 29.28
CA LYS A 68 -7.95 -2.07 28.67
C LYS A 68 -7.26 -0.84 29.28
N ASN A 69 -6.99 -0.88 30.57
CA ASN A 69 -6.45 0.27 31.34
C ASN A 69 -4.93 0.18 31.58
N LYS A 70 -4.23 -0.72 30.92
CA LYS A 70 -2.78 -0.83 31.05
C LYS A 70 -2.08 0.06 30.04
N GLU A 71 -0.90 0.57 30.44
CA GLU A 71 -0.05 1.37 29.56
C GLU A 71 0.36 0.61 28.30
N ALA A 72 0.58 1.36 27.20
CA ALA A 72 0.97 0.80 25.92
C ALA A 72 2.27 -0.02 26.01
N THR A 73 3.27 0.48 26.72
CA THR A 73 4.54 -0.19 26.96
C THR A 73 4.39 -1.54 27.61
N TYR A 74 3.52 -1.65 28.61
CA TYR A 74 3.20 -2.92 29.26
C TYR A 74 2.57 -3.92 28.29
N LEU A 75 1.60 -3.46 27.47
CA LEU A 75 0.91 -4.32 26.52
C LEU A 75 1.85 -4.75 25.38
N LEU A 76 2.69 -3.86 24.89
CA LEU A 76 3.71 -4.20 23.88
C LEU A 76 4.70 -5.25 24.40
N ASN A 77 5.13 -5.12 25.66
CA ASN A 77 5.99 -6.13 26.28
C ASN A 77 5.25 -7.48 26.45
N ALA A 78 4.02 -7.45 26.97
CA ALA A 78 3.22 -8.65 27.19
C ALA A 78 2.88 -9.41 25.91
N ILE A 79 2.62 -8.69 24.82
CA ILE A 79 2.21 -9.28 23.52
C ILE A 79 3.41 -9.68 22.68
N PHE A 80 4.37 -8.77 22.53
CA PHE A 80 5.47 -8.89 21.56
C PHE A 80 6.85 -9.02 22.20
N ARG A 81 6.97 -8.92 23.53
CA ARG A 81 8.23 -8.86 24.27
C ARG A 81 9.08 -7.64 23.92
N ILE A 82 8.46 -6.58 23.43
CA ILE A 82 9.10 -5.31 23.14
C ILE A 82 9.34 -4.59 24.47
N LYS A 83 10.55 -4.13 24.69
CA LYS A 83 10.96 -3.45 25.93
C LYS A 83 10.67 -1.95 25.86
N SER A 84 10.55 -1.30 27.01
CA SER A 84 10.21 0.11 27.12
C SER A 84 11.22 1.08 26.48
N HIS A 85 12.49 0.68 26.37
CA HIS A 85 13.51 1.49 25.71
C HIS A 85 13.54 1.35 24.18
N GLN A 86 12.85 0.37 23.63
CA GLN A 86 12.78 0.14 22.19
C GLN A 86 11.74 1.05 21.55
N LYS A 87 12.11 1.70 20.47
CA LYS A 87 11.21 2.51 19.65
C LYS A 87 10.35 1.59 18.80
N VAL A 88 9.12 1.99 18.55
CA VAL A 88 8.17 1.17 17.78
C VAL A 88 7.53 2.02 16.69
N LEU A 89 7.51 1.49 15.46
CA LEU A 89 6.79 2.03 14.33
C LEU A 89 5.93 0.91 13.74
N ALA A 90 4.63 1.09 13.71
CA ALA A 90 3.76 0.17 12.98
C ALA A 90 3.71 0.55 11.51
N VAL A 91 3.88 -0.43 10.62
CA VAL A 91 3.76 -0.24 9.17
C VAL A 91 2.81 -1.28 8.60
N THR A 92 1.89 -0.85 7.77
CA THR A 92 1.00 -1.77 7.08
C THR A 92 0.55 -1.24 5.73
N TYR A 93 0.54 -2.13 4.77
CA TYR A 93 0.01 -1.93 3.43
C TYR A 93 -1.32 -2.65 3.20
N GLU A 94 -1.82 -3.32 4.24
CA GLU A 94 -3.05 -4.09 4.20
C GLU A 94 -4.26 -3.24 4.56
N ASN A 95 -5.40 -3.59 3.97
CA ASN A 95 -6.67 -2.94 4.30
C ASN A 95 -7.07 -3.27 5.74
N LEU A 96 -6.83 -2.32 6.65
CA LEU A 96 -7.13 -2.45 8.07
C LEU A 96 -8.64 -2.46 8.38
N ASP A 97 -9.49 -2.09 7.41
CA ASP A 97 -10.94 -2.18 7.52
C ASP A 97 -11.45 -3.60 7.16
N HIS A 98 -10.60 -4.39 6.48
CA HIS A 98 -10.92 -5.77 6.18
C HIS A 98 -10.80 -6.67 7.42
N ARG A 99 -11.75 -7.61 7.59
CA ARG A 99 -11.85 -8.52 8.74
C ARG A 99 -10.54 -9.24 9.12
N SER A 100 -9.67 -9.51 8.16
CA SER A 100 -8.40 -10.18 8.40
C SER A 100 -7.39 -9.31 9.15
N TRP A 101 -7.46 -8.00 8.95
CA TRP A 101 -6.47 -7.03 9.44
C TRP A 101 -7.02 -6.03 10.45
N TYR A 102 -8.34 -5.98 10.63
CA TYR A 102 -9.02 -5.08 11.57
C TYR A 102 -8.46 -5.14 13.00
N TRP A 103 -8.04 -6.32 13.44
CA TRP A 103 -7.44 -6.51 14.75
C TRP A 103 -6.15 -5.72 14.91
N PHE A 104 -5.33 -5.63 13.86
CA PHE A 104 -4.07 -4.88 13.88
C PHE A 104 -4.35 -3.38 13.90
N GLY A 105 -5.25 -2.90 13.08
CA GLY A 105 -5.72 -1.51 13.10
C GLY A 105 -6.22 -1.09 14.49
N LYS A 106 -7.02 -1.95 15.13
CA LYS A 106 -7.49 -1.72 16.50
C LYS A 106 -6.33 -1.69 17.51
N LEU A 107 -5.39 -2.61 17.41
CA LEU A 107 -4.22 -2.68 18.28
C LEU A 107 -3.40 -1.40 18.22
N ILE A 108 -2.97 -0.99 17.03
CA ILE A 108 -2.06 0.15 16.85
C ILE A 108 -2.71 1.48 17.24
N ARG A 109 -4.04 1.63 17.01
CA ARG A 109 -4.80 2.80 17.46
C ARG A 109 -4.97 2.82 18.98
N GLN A 110 -5.38 1.70 19.58
CA GLN A 110 -5.63 1.62 21.04
C GLN A 110 -4.36 1.84 21.85
N LEU A 111 -3.21 1.39 21.35
CA LEU A 111 -1.91 1.58 21.98
C LEU A 111 -1.24 2.90 21.58
N ASN A 112 -1.87 3.71 20.74
CA ASN A 112 -1.34 4.95 20.20
C ASN A 112 0.08 4.79 19.62
N ILE A 113 0.34 3.66 18.95
CA ILE A 113 1.64 3.39 18.32
C ILE A 113 1.79 4.32 17.11
N PRO A 114 2.96 5.01 16.94
CA PRO A 114 3.30 5.69 15.69
C PRO A 114 3.14 4.73 14.51
N ARG A 115 2.46 5.18 13.44
CA ARG A 115 2.07 4.25 12.36
C ARG A 115 2.05 4.88 10.98
N LEU A 116 2.53 4.12 10.01
CA LEU A 116 2.41 4.38 8.58
C LEU A 116 1.37 3.43 8.00
N THR A 117 0.32 3.97 7.42
CA THR A 117 -0.81 3.20 6.91
C THR A 117 -1.32 3.78 5.59
N PHE A 118 -2.24 3.09 4.93
CA PHE A 118 -2.95 3.63 3.77
C PHE A 118 -4.07 4.62 4.15
N TRP A 119 -4.50 4.65 5.42
CA TRP A 119 -5.57 5.54 5.83
C TRP A 119 -5.24 7.01 5.60
N PRO A 120 -6.18 7.79 5.03
CA PRO A 120 -6.05 9.23 5.00
C PRO A 120 -5.96 9.83 6.41
N ASP A 121 -5.27 10.95 6.56
CA ASP A 121 -5.10 11.61 7.86
C ASP A 121 -6.43 12.02 8.52
N VAL A 122 -7.46 12.31 7.71
CA VAL A 122 -8.80 12.62 8.21
C VAL A 122 -9.46 11.41 8.90
N ILE A 123 -9.03 10.20 8.57
CA ILE A 123 -9.52 8.94 9.18
C ILE A 123 -8.64 8.51 10.34
N ASP A 124 -7.36 8.84 10.28
CA ASP A 124 -6.36 8.42 11.26
C ASP A 124 -5.39 9.56 11.61
N SER A 125 -5.89 10.52 12.39
CA SER A 125 -5.11 11.70 12.81
C SER A 125 -3.86 11.39 13.66
N GLY A 126 -3.76 10.17 14.19
CA GLY A 126 -2.58 9.71 14.94
C GLY A 126 -1.59 8.91 14.11
N GLY A 127 -1.86 8.71 12.81
CA GLY A 127 -1.00 8.04 11.84
C GLY A 127 -0.49 8.99 10.77
N CYS A 128 0.24 8.43 9.81
CA CYS A 128 0.64 9.12 8.60
C CYS A 128 0.35 8.22 7.40
N ARG A 129 -0.23 8.80 6.34
CA ARG A 129 -0.52 8.08 5.10
C ARG A 129 0.78 7.66 4.41
N PHE A 130 0.91 6.38 4.14
CA PHE A 130 2.00 5.80 3.38
C PHE A 130 1.49 4.59 2.58
N PRO A 131 0.86 4.78 1.40
CA PRO A 131 0.37 3.69 0.57
C PRO A 131 1.52 2.84 0.03
N TYR A 132 1.30 1.55 -0.10
CA TYR A 132 2.31 0.59 -0.56
C TYR A 132 2.94 0.95 -1.90
N TRP A 133 2.15 1.47 -2.84
CA TRP A 133 2.63 1.80 -4.18
C TRP A 133 3.68 2.92 -4.21
N TRP A 134 3.79 3.74 -3.14
CA TRP A 134 4.87 4.74 -3.05
C TRP A 134 6.25 4.10 -3.07
N ASN A 135 6.40 2.87 -2.58
CA ASN A 135 7.67 2.15 -2.63
C ASN A 135 8.16 1.86 -4.05
N PHE A 136 7.30 1.97 -5.06
CA PHE A 136 7.61 1.70 -6.46
C PHE A 136 7.77 2.98 -7.29
N VAL A 137 7.58 4.13 -6.70
CA VAL A 137 7.77 5.43 -7.34
C VAL A 137 9.24 5.80 -7.32
N ARG A 138 9.76 6.21 -8.47
CA ARG A 138 11.10 6.79 -8.57
C ARG A 138 11.04 8.25 -8.13
N PHE A 139 11.75 8.58 -7.07
CA PHE A 139 11.90 9.93 -6.54
C PHE A 139 13.33 10.42 -6.79
N GLU A 140 13.49 11.66 -7.24
CA GLU A 140 14.81 12.26 -7.50
C GLU A 140 15.74 12.24 -6.28
N ASN A 141 15.19 12.46 -5.09
CA ASN A 141 15.94 12.52 -3.84
C ASN A 141 16.21 11.15 -3.18
N TYR A 142 15.62 10.06 -3.71
CA TYR A 142 15.76 8.73 -3.16
C TYR A 142 16.19 7.74 -4.25
N ILE A 143 17.50 7.66 -4.46
CA ILE A 143 18.08 6.71 -5.41
C ILE A 143 18.07 5.33 -4.77
N LEU A 144 17.13 4.49 -5.23
CA LEU A 144 17.05 3.09 -4.86
C LEU A 144 17.77 2.24 -5.90
N SER A 145 18.21 1.03 -5.50
CA SER A 145 18.75 0.07 -6.46
C SER A 145 17.66 -0.35 -7.46
N GLU A 146 18.04 -0.66 -8.71
CA GLU A 146 17.10 -1.12 -9.74
C GLU A 146 16.27 -2.31 -9.26
N ASN A 147 16.87 -3.21 -8.48
CA ASN A 147 16.17 -4.36 -7.88
C ASN A 147 14.99 -3.97 -6.96
N ALA A 148 14.95 -2.72 -6.46
CA ALA A 148 13.82 -2.23 -5.68
C ALA A 148 12.51 -2.20 -6.49
N TYR A 149 12.62 -2.13 -7.81
CA TYR A 149 11.51 -2.01 -8.74
C TYR A 149 11.20 -3.32 -9.50
N GLU A 150 12.05 -4.35 -9.40
CA GLU A 150 11.95 -5.59 -10.19
C GLU A 150 10.62 -6.31 -10.08
N ARG A 151 9.95 -6.23 -8.94
CA ARG A 151 8.67 -6.92 -8.72
C ARG A 151 7.59 -6.55 -9.73
N TYR A 152 7.67 -5.35 -10.31
CA TYR A 152 6.71 -4.80 -11.26
C TYR A 152 7.29 -4.59 -12.65
N GLY A 153 8.56 -4.86 -12.83
CA GLY A 153 9.27 -4.78 -14.10
C GLY A 153 9.65 -3.36 -14.54
N VAL A 154 9.02 -2.32 -13.96
CA VAL A 154 9.32 -0.90 -14.27
C VAL A 154 9.02 -0.04 -13.06
N PRO A 155 9.88 0.93 -12.70
CA PRO A 155 9.54 1.90 -11.67
C PRO A 155 8.38 2.79 -12.13
N LEU A 156 7.58 3.26 -11.16
CA LEU A 156 6.57 4.27 -11.41
C LEU A 156 7.26 5.64 -11.49
N GLU A 157 7.27 6.25 -12.66
CA GLU A 157 7.89 7.58 -12.83
C GLU A 157 6.92 8.66 -12.33
N LEU A 158 7.35 9.44 -11.35
CA LEU A 158 6.50 10.46 -10.69
C LEU A 158 5.94 11.46 -11.69
N ASP A 159 6.79 11.98 -12.59
CA ASP A 159 6.36 12.94 -13.61
C ASP A 159 5.28 12.37 -14.53
N ARG A 160 5.40 11.09 -14.86
CA ARG A 160 4.39 10.40 -15.67
C ARG A 160 3.08 10.22 -14.92
N LEU A 161 3.13 9.92 -13.62
CA LEU A 161 1.93 9.86 -12.78
C LEU A 161 1.25 11.23 -12.63
N LEU A 162 2.02 12.31 -12.66
CA LEU A 162 1.49 13.68 -12.56
C LEU A 162 1.04 14.26 -13.91
N SER A 163 1.34 13.57 -15.02
CA SER A 163 0.97 14.02 -16.37
C SER A 163 -0.40 13.48 -16.77
N PRO A 164 -1.14 14.19 -17.62
CA PRO A 164 -2.36 13.66 -18.24
C PRO A 164 -2.12 12.35 -18.98
N LEU A 165 -3.14 11.53 -19.09
CA LEU A 165 -3.07 10.33 -19.93
C LEU A 165 -2.97 10.71 -21.40
N ASP A 166 -2.01 10.10 -22.08
CA ASP A 166 -1.90 10.08 -23.52
C ASP A 166 -2.17 8.66 -24.02
N ILE A 167 -3.30 8.45 -24.67
CA ILE A 167 -3.76 7.14 -25.09
C ILE A 167 -3.59 7.02 -26.61
N PRO A 168 -2.60 6.24 -27.09
CA PRO A 168 -2.44 6.02 -28.52
C PRO A 168 -3.67 5.35 -29.16
N ASN A 169 -4.12 5.88 -30.31
CA ASN A 169 -5.29 5.37 -31.03
C ASN A 169 -5.20 3.90 -31.50
N GLN A 170 -4.01 3.33 -31.50
CA GLN A 170 -3.74 1.97 -32.01
C GLN A 170 -3.90 0.86 -30.96
N ARG A 171 -4.34 1.20 -29.74
CA ARG A 171 -4.50 0.23 -28.67
C ARG A 171 -5.75 -0.62 -28.84
N ILE A 172 -5.72 -1.85 -28.33
CA ILE A 172 -6.87 -2.75 -28.29
C ILE A 172 -7.97 -2.09 -27.44
N ASP A 173 -9.13 -1.90 -28.05
CA ASP A 173 -10.30 -1.30 -27.39
C ASP A 173 -11.03 -2.33 -26.52
N ALA A 174 -10.33 -2.78 -25.48
CA ALA A 174 -10.80 -3.78 -24.54
C ALA A 174 -10.20 -3.51 -23.14
N VAL A 175 -10.79 -4.12 -22.13
CA VAL A 175 -10.28 -4.09 -20.74
C VAL A 175 -9.30 -5.23 -20.52
N CYS A 176 -8.06 -4.91 -20.21
CA CYS A 176 -7.06 -5.90 -19.78
C CYS A 176 -7.22 -6.18 -18.28
N VAL A 177 -7.47 -7.44 -17.92
CA VAL A 177 -7.59 -7.90 -16.54
C VAL A 177 -6.40 -8.80 -16.19
N LEU A 178 -5.53 -8.33 -15.31
CA LEU A 178 -4.42 -9.11 -14.77
C LEU A 178 -4.74 -9.53 -13.34
N THR A 179 -4.88 -10.82 -13.08
CA THR A 179 -5.29 -11.29 -11.76
C THR A 179 -4.71 -12.65 -11.40
N ARG A 180 -4.44 -12.83 -10.10
CA ARG A 180 -4.19 -14.17 -9.52
C ARG A 180 -5.47 -14.80 -9.00
N HIS A 181 -6.36 -13.96 -8.46
CA HIS A 181 -7.58 -14.41 -7.81
C HIS A 181 -8.72 -13.45 -8.11
N LEU A 182 -9.80 -13.97 -8.68
CA LEU A 182 -11.08 -13.28 -8.81
C LEU A 182 -11.96 -13.69 -7.63
N ARG A 183 -12.06 -12.81 -6.65
CA ARG A 183 -12.92 -12.95 -5.46
C ARG A 183 -13.61 -11.64 -5.20
N TRP A 184 -14.69 -11.66 -4.42
CA TRP A 184 -15.36 -10.45 -3.97
C TRP A 184 -14.35 -9.41 -3.40
N PRO A 185 -14.44 -8.14 -3.81
CA PRO A 185 -15.46 -7.50 -4.68
C PRO A 185 -15.12 -7.57 -6.17
N ARG A 186 -13.94 -8.01 -6.58
CA ARG A 186 -13.42 -7.94 -7.96
C ARG A 186 -14.20 -8.79 -8.96
N ASP A 187 -14.69 -9.94 -8.53
CA ASP A 187 -15.53 -10.82 -9.38
C ASP A 187 -16.83 -10.12 -9.82
N GLN A 188 -17.51 -9.44 -8.90
CA GLN A 188 -18.72 -8.69 -9.21
C GLN A 188 -18.44 -7.47 -10.10
N GLN A 189 -17.32 -6.78 -9.83
CA GLN A 189 -16.88 -5.64 -10.63
C GLN A 189 -16.57 -6.07 -12.07
N LEU A 190 -15.87 -7.18 -12.22
CA LEU A 190 -15.58 -7.75 -13.55
C LEU A 190 -16.85 -8.12 -14.29
N GLN A 191 -17.78 -8.83 -13.67
CA GLN A 191 -19.08 -9.16 -14.24
C GLN A 191 -19.88 -7.93 -14.68
N SER A 192 -19.73 -6.82 -13.98
CA SER A 192 -20.36 -5.56 -14.38
C SER A 192 -19.71 -4.97 -15.64
N LEU A 193 -18.40 -5.03 -15.74
CA LEU A 193 -17.66 -4.55 -16.92
C LEU A 193 -17.94 -5.39 -18.17
N GLU A 194 -18.03 -6.71 -18.05
CA GLU A 194 -18.29 -7.64 -19.15
C GLU A 194 -19.63 -7.39 -19.86
N LYS A 195 -20.56 -6.68 -19.22
CA LYS A 195 -21.84 -6.30 -19.84
C LYS A 195 -21.69 -5.23 -20.93
N ASN A 196 -20.67 -4.36 -20.81
CA ASN A 196 -20.56 -3.16 -21.63
C ASN A 196 -19.23 -3.06 -22.39
N TYR A 197 -18.25 -3.89 -22.03
CA TYR A 197 -16.91 -3.84 -22.61
C TYR A 197 -16.44 -5.22 -23.03
N GLN A 198 -15.61 -5.26 -24.06
CA GLN A 198 -14.79 -6.43 -24.32
C GLN A 198 -13.76 -6.57 -23.22
N VAL A 199 -13.61 -7.78 -22.65
CA VAL A 199 -12.70 -8.04 -21.53
C VAL A 199 -11.77 -9.19 -21.86
N ASP A 200 -10.47 -8.97 -21.72
CA ASP A 200 -9.43 -9.98 -21.85
C ASP A 200 -8.84 -10.31 -20.48
N VAL A 201 -9.13 -11.51 -19.97
CA VAL A 201 -8.67 -11.96 -18.65
C VAL A 201 -7.40 -12.77 -18.76
N TYR A 202 -6.36 -12.35 -18.09
CA TYR A 202 -5.09 -13.04 -17.90
C TYR A 202 -4.98 -13.46 -16.45
N GLN A 203 -5.08 -14.74 -16.18
CA GLN A 203 -5.04 -15.28 -14.83
C GLN A 203 -3.84 -16.22 -14.68
N HIS A 204 -3.06 -16.01 -13.62
CA HIS A 204 -1.93 -16.87 -13.30
C HIS A 204 -2.40 -18.33 -13.09
N GLY A 205 -1.74 -19.28 -13.77
CA GLY A 205 -2.11 -20.71 -13.70
C GLY A 205 -3.18 -21.15 -14.71
N THR A 206 -3.60 -20.27 -15.65
CA THR A 206 -4.51 -20.60 -16.74
C THR A 206 -3.79 -20.62 -18.10
N ASN A 207 -4.48 -21.04 -19.17
CA ASN A 207 -3.94 -21.05 -20.54
C ASN A 207 -3.66 -19.66 -21.11
N ARG A 208 -4.18 -18.60 -20.49
CA ARG A 208 -3.86 -17.20 -20.79
C ARG A 208 -2.96 -16.64 -19.70
N GLN A 209 -1.75 -17.13 -19.62
CA GLN A 209 -0.70 -16.50 -18.83
C GLN A 209 -0.04 -15.39 -19.65
N TRP A 210 0.40 -14.33 -18.98
CA TRP A 210 1.26 -13.35 -19.64
C TRP A 210 2.72 -13.82 -19.54
N ASP A 211 3.36 -13.88 -20.67
CA ASP A 211 4.78 -14.24 -20.86
C ASP A 211 5.72 -13.04 -20.82
N LYS A 212 5.15 -11.84 -20.74
CA LYS A 212 5.82 -10.55 -20.72
C LYS A 212 5.68 -9.88 -19.36
N THR A 213 6.38 -8.76 -19.20
CA THR A 213 6.13 -7.93 -18.01
C THR A 213 4.67 -7.45 -18.01
N LYS A 214 4.11 -7.28 -16.83
CA LYS A 214 2.74 -6.75 -16.65
C LYS A 214 2.55 -5.43 -17.40
N PHE A 215 3.55 -4.58 -17.37
CA PHE A 215 3.56 -3.27 -18.03
C PHE A 215 3.46 -3.40 -19.56
N GLU A 216 4.28 -4.24 -20.20
CA GLU A 216 4.25 -4.46 -21.66
C GLU A 216 2.92 -5.01 -22.14
N LEU A 217 2.24 -5.79 -21.30
CA LEU A 217 0.91 -6.29 -21.63
C LEU A 217 -0.14 -5.19 -21.56
N LEU A 218 -0.13 -4.42 -20.45
CA LEU A 218 -1.06 -3.31 -20.27
C LEU A 218 -0.96 -2.28 -21.39
N GLN A 219 0.25 -1.94 -21.83
CA GLN A 219 0.48 -0.97 -22.92
C GLN A 219 -0.23 -1.31 -24.24
N LYS A 220 -0.67 -2.53 -24.44
CA LYS A 220 -1.41 -2.93 -25.64
C LYS A 220 -2.88 -2.55 -25.59
N TYR A 221 -3.43 -2.25 -24.41
CA TYR A 221 -4.84 -2.06 -24.16
C TYR A 221 -5.18 -0.60 -23.88
N LYS A 222 -6.41 -0.20 -24.24
CA LYS A 222 -6.95 1.11 -23.91
C LYS A 222 -7.35 1.19 -22.42
N TYR A 223 -7.91 0.11 -21.90
CA TYR A 223 -8.41 0.05 -20.53
C TYR A 223 -7.67 -1.01 -19.71
N ALA A 224 -7.50 -0.75 -18.42
CA ALA A 224 -6.92 -1.71 -17.46
C ALA A 224 -7.82 -1.85 -16.23
N PHE A 225 -8.07 -3.09 -15.81
CA PHE A 225 -8.84 -3.38 -14.62
C PHE A 225 -8.01 -3.08 -13.35
N ALA A 226 -8.33 -1.97 -12.71
CA ALA A 226 -7.62 -1.44 -11.54
C ALA A 226 -8.36 -1.65 -10.21
N ALA A 227 -9.34 -2.55 -10.18
CA ALA A 227 -10.14 -2.83 -8.99
C ALA A 227 -9.30 -3.43 -7.86
N GLU A 228 -9.55 -2.95 -6.64
CA GLU A 228 -8.85 -3.41 -5.45
C GLU A 228 -9.36 -4.76 -4.93
N ASN A 229 -8.50 -5.48 -4.19
CA ASN A 229 -8.83 -6.78 -3.60
C ASN A 229 -9.86 -6.68 -2.47
N SER A 230 -10.06 -5.49 -1.92
CA SER A 230 -11.02 -5.21 -0.86
C SER A 230 -11.38 -3.74 -0.86
N ILE A 231 -12.53 -3.41 -0.27
CA ILE A 231 -13.02 -2.04 -0.16
C ILE A 231 -12.59 -1.46 1.19
N GLY A 232 -12.03 -0.26 1.19
CA GLY A 232 -11.60 0.45 2.41
C GLY A 232 -11.28 1.91 2.14
N TYR A 233 -11.33 2.74 3.17
CA TYR A 233 -11.01 4.17 3.06
C TYR A 233 -9.55 4.38 2.68
N GLY A 234 -9.33 5.01 1.50
CA GLY A 234 -7.98 5.30 1.00
C GLY A 234 -7.16 4.07 0.65
N TYR A 235 -7.78 2.88 0.63
CA TYR A 235 -7.09 1.65 0.24
C TYR A 235 -6.95 1.60 -1.28
N GLU A 236 -5.84 2.10 -1.72
CA GLU A 236 -5.41 2.13 -3.12
C GLU A 236 -4.02 1.50 -3.20
N THR A 237 -3.91 0.45 -4.00
CA THR A 237 -2.65 -0.26 -4.21
C THR A 237 -2.00 0.17 -5.54
N GLU A 238 -1.03 -0.59 -5.99
CA GLU A 238 -0.29 -0.34 -7.23
C GLU A 238 -1.14 -0.38 -8.51
N LYS A 239 -2.35 -0.93 -8.48
CA LYS A 239 -3.14 -1.23 -9.68
C LYS A 239 -3.50 0.02 -10.48
N LEU A 240 -3.94 1.06 -9.77
CA LEU A 240 -4.31 2.32 -10.38
C LEU A 240 -3.09 3.04 -10.98
N PRO A 241 -2.01 3.30 -10.22
CA PRO A 241 -0.83 3.96 -10.77
C PRO A 241 -0.14 3.13 -11.88
N GLU A 242 -0.17 1.81 -11.83
CA GLU A 242 0.37 0.98 -12.91
C GLU A 242 -0.44 1.10 -14.21
N ALA A 243 -1.77 1.10 -14.11
CA ALA A 243 -2.64 1.32 -15.26
C ALA A 243 -2.35 2.70 -15.89
N TRP A 244 -2.23 3.73 -15.06
CA TRP A 244 -1.89 5.08 -15.50
C TRP A 244 -0.52 5.16 -16.16
N MET A 245 0.51 4.60 -15.54
CA MET A 245 1.86 4.53 -16.09
C MET A 245 1.90 3.83 -17.44
N ALA A 246 1.13 2.76 -17.60
CA ALA A 246 1.00 2.06 -18.88
C ALA A 246 0.23 2.87 -19.93
N GLY A 247 -0.34 4.02 -19.56
CA GLY A 247 -1.20 4.84 -20.43
C GLY A 247 -2.56 4.20 -20.69
N CYS A 248 -3.07 3.38 -19.76
CA CYS A 248 -4.41 2.83 -19.81
C CYS A 248 -5.38 3.69 -19.02
N ILE A 249 -6.63 3.74 -19.44
CA ILE A 249 -7.74 4.23 -18.63
C ILE A 249 -8.00 3.16 -17.55
N PRO A 250 -7.81 3.47 -16.25
CA PRO A 250 -8.10 2.53 -15.19
C PRO A 250 -9.61 2.41 -14.99
N VAL A 251 -10.12 1.17 -14.96
CA VAL A 251 -11.54 0.87 -14.76
C VAL A 251 -11.73 -0.06 -13.56
N GLY A 252 -12.91 0.00 -12.92
CA GLY A 252 -13.23 -0.82 -11.75
C GLY A 252 -12.81 -0.23 -10.42
N HIS A 253 -11.93 0.78 -10.38
CA HIS A 253 -11.53 1.46 -9.15
C HIS A 253 -12.65 2.37 -8.60
N GLU A 254 -13.48 2.93 -9.47
CA GLU A 254 -14.62 3.79 -9.15
C GLU A 254 -15.67 3.08 -8.28
N LEU A 255 -15.64 1.76 -8.23
CA LEU A 255 -16.53 0.96 -7.39
C LEU A 255 -16.06 0.86 -5.93
N ASN A 256 -14.88 1.39 -5.61
CA ASN A 256 -14.49 1.64 -4.24
C ASN A 256 -15.11 2.96 -3.76
N PRO A 257 -16.16 2.93 -2.90
CA PRO A 257 -16.87 4.14 -2.47
C PRO A 257 -16.01 5.10 -1.66
N PHE A 258 -14.82 4.67 -1.28
CA PHE A 258 -13.87 5.41 -0.46
C PHE A 258 -12.63 5.84 -1.24
N SER A 259 -12.59 5.57 -2.55
CA SER A 259 -11.52 6.06 -3.42
C SER A 259 -11.64 7.59 -3.55
N ASP A 260 -10.53 8.28 -3.38
CA ASP A 260 -10.48 9.72 -3.61
C ASP A 260 -10.75 10.05 -5.10
N PHE A 261 -10.42 9.14 -5.99
CA PHE A 261 -10.75 9.20 -7.41
C PHE A 261 -12.25 9.29 -7.67
N ARG A 262 -13.07 8.57 -6.90
CA ARG A 262 -14.51 8.56 -7.09
C ARG A 262 -15.17 9.90 -6.80
N LYS A 263 -14.63 10.70 -5.90
CA LYS A 263 -15.22 11.99 -5.53
C LYS A 263 -15.20 12.98 -6.68
N GLU A 264 -14.25 12.88 -7.58
CA GLU A 264 -14.13 13.76 -8.75
C GLU A 264 -14.91 13.24 -9.95
N LEU A 265 -15.08 11.91 -10.09
CA LEU A 265 -15.83 11.29 -11.18
C LEU A 265 -17.36 11.35 -11.01
N ASN A 266 -17.87 11.48 -9.79
CA ASN A 266 -19.32 11.52 -9.52
C ASN A 266 -20.01 12.88 -9.80
N GLN A 267 -19.29 13.85 -10.34
CA GLN A 267 -19.89 15.10 -10.79
C GLN A 267 -20.27 15.02 -12.27
N GLU A 268 -21.37 14.38 -12.57
CA GLU A 268 -22.04 14.35 -13.87
C GLU A 268 -21.56 13.31 -14.89
N ASN A 269 -22.40 12.34 -15.10
CA ASN A 269 -22.52 11.39 -16.22
C ASN A 269 -21.76 10.06 -16.16
N ASP A 270 -22.54 8.99 -16.43
CA ASP A 270 -22.16 7.58 -16.63
C ASP A 270 -21.22 7.30 -17.83
N ARG A 271 -20.59 8.32 -18.39
CA ARG A 271 -19.53 8.18 -19.41
C ARG A 271 -18.22 8.60 -18.81
N VAL A 272 -17.29 7.68 -18.81
CA VAL A 272 -15.87 7.94 -18.57
C VAL A 272 -15.39 8.88 -19.67
N ASP A 273 -15.37 10.19 -19.40
CA ASP A 273 -14.78 11.18 -20.25
C ASP A 273 -13.26 11.19 -20.02
N ASP A 274 -12.48 11.25 -21.08
CA ASP A 274 -11.01 11.31 -21.00
C ASP A 274 -10.53 12.52 -20.16
N SER A 275 -11.36 13.57 -20.01
CA SER A 275 -11.10 14.70 -19.11
C SER A 275 -11.09 14.33 -17.62
N CYS A 276 -11.79 13.25 -17.22
CA CYS A 276 -11.83 12.76 -15.84
C CYS A 276 -10.45 12.28 -15.33
N PHE A 277 -9.54 11.95 -16.24
CA PHE A 277 -8.20 11.45 -15.93
C PHE A 277 -7.12 12.52 -16.06
N ALA A 278 -7.52 13.78 -16.20
CA ALA A 278 -6.58 14.86 -16.49
C ALA A 278 -5.51 15.09 -15.44
N ASN A 279 -5.63 14.51 -14.22
CA ASN A 279 -4.67 14.86 -13.19
C ASN A 279 -4.66 13.91 -11.98
N PHE A 280 -3.94 12.80 -12.07
CA PHE A 280 -3.66 11.93 -10.92
C PHE A 280 -3.06 12.70 -9.73
N GLY A 281 -2.24 13.73 -10.00
CA GLY A 281 -1.62 14.59 -8.98
C GLY A 281 -2.59 15.53 -8.25
N MET A 282 -3.76 15.86 -8.83
CA MET A 282 -4.78 16.68 -8.15
C MET A 282 -5.56 15.89 -7.09
N LEU A 283 -5.42 14.58 -7.04
CA LEU A 283 -6.24 13.68 -6.24
C LEU A 283 -5.77 13.48 -4.79
N ASN A 284 -5.01 14.36 -4.20
CA ASN A 284 -4.41 14.18 -2.86
C ASN A 284 -3.56 12.90 -2.70
N ASN A 285 -3.21 12.24 -3.82
CA ASN A 285 -2.42 11.02 -3.85
C ASN A 285 -0.94 11.27 -4.10
N THR A 286 -0.56 12.53 -4.35
CA THR A 286 0.85 12.88 -4.54
C THR A 286 1.66 12.50 -3.29
N PRO A 287 2.71 11.69 -3.45
CA PRO A 287 3.55 11.29 -2.34
C PRO A 287 4.17 12.49 -1.63
N ASN A 288 3.90 12.63 -0.35
CA ASN A 288 4.50 13.66 0.49
C ASN A 288 5.52 13.03 1.45
N LEU A 289 6.70 12.72 0.93
CA LEU A 289 7.75 12.03 1.67
C LEU A 289 8.32 12.88 2.83
N THR A 290 8.42 14.20 2.65
CA THR A 290 8.84 15.11 3.72
C THR A 290 7.92 15.01 4.94
N LYS A 291 6.62 14.89 4.71
CA LYS A 291 5.65 14.69 5.80
C LYS A 291 5.89 13.37 6.52
N VAL A 292 6.19 12.29 5.77
CA VAL A 292 6.48 10.98 6.37
C VAL A 292 7.74 11.04 7.23
N VAL A 293 8.82 11.64 6.72
CA VAL A 293 10.08 11.84 7.47
C VAL A 293 9.84 12.64 8.74
N SER A 294 9.15 13.77 8.65
CA SER A 294 8.82 14.61 9.82
C SER A 294 7.99 13.84 10.83
N TYR A 295 6.97 13.11 10.39
CA TYR A 295 6.14 12.29 11.26
C TYR A 295 6.96 11.22 12.01
N ILE A 296 7.82 10.49 11.31
CA ILE A 296 8.69 9.46 11.92
C ILE A 296 9.64 10.12 12.91
N SER A 297 10.30 11.22 12.54
CA SER A 297 11.22 11.95 13.41
C SER A 297 10.55 12.40 14.71
N GLU A 298 9.38 13.03 14.62
CA GLU A 298 8.67 13.59 15.77
C GLU A 298 8.02 12.52 16.66
N ARG A 299 7.44 11.48 16.05
CA ARG A 299 6.62 10.51 16.79
C ARG A 299 7.39 9.28 17.26
N VAL A 300 8.50 8.95 16.61
CA VAL A 300 9.32 7.77 16.92
C VAL A 300 10.63 8.17 17.60
N PHE A 301 11.31 9.21 17.10
CA PHE A 301 12.66 9.55 17.53
C PHE A 301 12.76 10.73 18.50
N LYS A 302 11.77 11.63 18.51
CA LYS A 302 11.68 12.78 19.44
C LYS A 302 10.39 12.70 20.25
N PRO A 303 10.23 11.72 21.13
CA PRO A 303 9.03 11.57 21.96
C PRO A 303 8.95 12.62 23.07
#